data_a0922a3ddcc9dc342565d6cc46d14946
#
_entry.id   a0922a3ddcc9dc342565d6cc46d14946
#
_cell.length_a   1.000
_cell.length_b   1.000
_cell.length_c   1.000
_cell.angle_alpha   90.00
_cell.angle_beta   90.00
_cell.angle_gamma   90.00
#
_symmetry.space_group_name_H-M   'P 1'
#
loop_
_entity.id
_entity.type
_entity.pdbx_description
1 polymer ?
#
loop_
_entity_poly.entity_id
_entity_poly.type
_entity_poly.pdbx_seq_one_letter_code
_entity_poly.pdbx_strand_id
1 'polypeptide(L)' 'SKVGWNSLSDEQKQAGQRFIKLGVFKDQKEYIEELAKSGGV' A
#
# COMPACT_ATOMS: atom_id res chain seq x y z
N SER A 1 4.57 8.49 -13.69
CA SER A 1 3.93 7.18 -13.74
C SER A 1 3.12 6.94 -12.47
N LYS A 2 2.08 6.16 -12.60
CA LYS A 2 1.19 5.89 -11.49
C LYS A 2 1.57 4.60 -10.79
N VAL A 3 1.55 4.65 -9.47
CA VAL A 3 1.76 3.46 -8.65
C VAL A 3 0.39 2.88 -8.33
N GLY A 4 0.24 1.59 -8.59
CA GLY A 4 -0.99 0.90 -8.26
C GLY A 4 -0.68 -0.32 -7.42
N TRP A 5 -1.73 -0.98 -6.95
CA TRP A 5 -1.58 -2.19 -6.13
C TRP A 5 -0.74 -3.24 -6.84
N ASN A 6 -0.96 -3.42 -8.14
CA ASN A 6 -0.26 -4.43 -8.91
C ASN A 6 1.21 -4.10 -9.12
N SER A 7 1.61 -2.86 -8.88
CA SER A 7 3.01 -2.46 -8.98
C SER A 7 3.81 -2.81 -7.73
N LEU A 8 3.14 -3.22 -6.67
CA LEU A 8 3.79 -3.53 -5.40
C LEU A 8 4.38 -4.93 -5.44
N SER A 9 5.45 -5.13 -4.68
CA SER A 9 6.01 -6.46 -4.49
C SER A 9 5.08 -7.30 -3.62
N ASP A 10 5.31 -8.62 -3.60
CA ASP A 10 4.50 -9.51 -2.78
C ASP A 10 4.56 -9.12 -1.30
N GLU A 11 5.75 -8.77 -0.83
CA GLU A 11 5.90 -8.34 0.55
C GLU A 11 5.09 -7.09 0.85
N GLN A 12 5.12 -6.13 -0.07
CA GLN A 12 4.36 -4.90 0.11
C GLN A 12 2.86 -5.17 0.07
N LYS A 13 2.43 -6.07 -0.80
CA LYS A 13 1.01 -6.43 -0.86
C LYS A 13 0.56 -7.07 0.45
N GLN A 14 1.35 -7.97 0.98
CA GLN A 14 1.01 -8.63 2.24
C GLN A 14 0.96 -7.63 3.39
N ALA A 15 1.94 -6.75 3.45
CA ALA A 15 1.96 -5.72 4.48
C ALA A 15 0.74 -4.81 4.36
N GLY A 16 0.40 -4.41 3.14
CA GLY A 16 -0.76 -3.57 2.91
C GLY A 16 -2.05 -4.22 3.35
N GLN A 17 -2.24 -5.48 2.99
CA GLN A 17 -3.43 -6.21 3.40
C GLN A 17 -3.53 -6.31 4.92
N ARG A 18 -2.41 -6.55 5.59
CA ARG A 18 -2.38 -6.61 7.04
C ARG A 18 -2.78 -5.29 7.66
N PHE A 19 -2.23 -4.19 7.16
CA PHE A 19 -2.54 -2.86 7.68
C PHE A 19 -4.02 -2.52 7.47
N ILE A 20 -4.57 -2.89 6.32
CA ILE A 20 -5.99 -2.66 6.05
C ILE A 20 -6.84 -3.47 7.04
N LYS A 21 -6.46 -4.70 7.27
CA LYS A 21 -7.18 -5.58 8.18
C LYS A 21 -7.14 -5.05 9.62
N LEU A 22 -6.02 -4.46 10.01
CA LEU A 22 -5.86 -3.89 11.35
C LEU A 22 -6.52 -2.52 11.50
N GLY A 23 -6.99 -1.95 10.39
CA GLY A 23 -7.63 -0.65 10.43
C GLY A 23 -6.68 0.53 10.34
N VAL A 24 -5.41 0.28 10.01
CA VAL A 24 -4.44 1.35 9.81
C VAL A 24 -4.79 2.15 8.56
N PHE A 25 -5.21 1.46 7.52
CA PHE A 25 -5.69 2.08 6.28
C PHE A 25 -7.09 1.58 5.96
N LYS A 26 -7.88 2.43 5.34
CA LYS A 26 -9.25 2.06 4.96
C LYS A 26 -9.26 1.08 3.79
N ASP A 27 -8.35 1.27 2.84
CA ASP A 27 -8.32 0.45 1.65
C ASP A 27 -6.93 0.50 1.02
N GLN A 28 -6.80 -0.21 -0.11
CA GLN A 28 -5.53 -0.31 -0.81
C GLN A 28 -5.03 1.05 -1.28
N LYS A 29 -5.94 1.92 -1.67
CA LYS A 29 -5.58 3.23 -2.19
C LYS A 29 -4.87 4.06 -1.12
N GLU A 30 -5.35 4.04 0.11
CA GLU A 30 -4.70 4.78 1.18
C GLU A 30 -3.30 4.27 1.44
N TYR A 31 -3.13 2.96 1.43
CA TYR A 31 -1.82 2.37 1.62
C TYR A 31 -0.85 2.83 0.53
N ILE A 32 -1.31 2.78 -0.72
CA ILE A 32 -0.49 3.17 -1.86
C ILE A 32 -0.10 4.65 -1.77
N GLU A 33 -1.03 5.50 -1.39
CA GLU A 33 -0.76 6.93 -1.23
C GLU A 33 0.31 7.18 -0.17
N GLU A 34 0.26 6.44 0.93
CA GLU A 34 1.26 6.59 1.98
C GLU A 34 2.63 6.14 1.51
N LEU A 35 2.69 5.05 0.77
CA LEU A 35 3.95 4.60 0.21
C LEU A 35 4.54 5.63 -0.73
N ALA A 36 3.73 6.22 -1.57
CA ALA A 36 4.18 7.24 -2.51
C ALA A 36 4.69 8.47 -1.77
N LYS A 37 4.01 8.85 -0.70
CA LYS A 37 4.43 10.00 0.10
C LYS A 37 5.76 9.77 0.79
N SER A 38 5.96 8.58 1.30
CA SER A 38 7.17 8.27 2.04
C SER A 38 8.34 7.90 1.15
N GLY A 39 8.10 7.83 -0.15
CA GLY A 39 9.15 7.46 -1.08
C GLY A 39 9.45 5.98 -1.11
N GLY A 40 8.52 5.15 -0.65
CA GLY A 40 8.70 3.71 -0.61
C GLY A 40 8.51 3.01 -1.94
N VAL A 41 8.11 3.76 -2.93
CA VAL A 41 7.91 3.22 -4.27
C VAL A 41 8.46 4.15 -5.31
#